data_3bc30d295637eba5b62d5ce4d0395a14
#
_entry.id   3bc30d295637eba5b62d5ce4d0395a14
#
_cell.length_a   1.000
_cell.length_b   1.000
_cell.length_c   1.000
_cell.angle_alpha   90.00
_cell.angle_beta   90.00
_cell.angle_gamma   90.00
#
_symmetry.space_group_name_H-M   'P 1'
#
loop_
_entity.id
_entity.type
_entity.pdbx_description
1 polymer ?
#
loop_
_entity_poly.entity_id
_entity_poly.type
_entity_poly.pdbx_seq_one_letter_code
_entity_poly.pdbx_strand_id
1 'polypeptide(L)'
;MTNIKMESVLTYVLEHAEHKNPKSVLDTIDSYAMNGSLELKKFLMNVGPEKGSMLKDCIEMHKSKKILELGSFVGYSAILIAMTIGEDDTLISIDPDPNSIKIATQMVDYAGLSNKVSFIQSKAENVINKLDSHFDLIFIDHAKKRYLPDLILLEQAGLVKKGTVIFADNVGLFKDTMTDYFKHVRESAYYTSSNKGSNLEYRGNIYDAVEISMRIKD
;
A
#
# COMPACT_ATOMS: atom_id res chain seq x y z
N MET A 1 -8.11 13.71 -5.83
CA MET A 1 -7.39 14.56 -4.85
C MET A 1 -6.61 15.61 -5.62
N THR A 2 -6.44 16.81 -5.08
CA THR A 2 -5.74 17.88 -5.80
C THR A 2 -4.24 17.79 -5.56
N ASN A 3 -3.42 17.99 -6.61
CA ASN A 3 -1.95 18.01 -6.56
C ASN A 3 -1.38 18.87 -5.42
N ILE A 4 -2.05 20.00 -5.12
CA ILE A 4 -1.69 20.94 -4.05
C ILE A 4 -1.58 20.25 -2.68
N LYS A 5 -2.37 19.20 -2.45
CA LYS A 5 -2.39 18.49 -1.18
C LYS A 5 -1.15 17.60 -0.98
N MET A 6 -0.73 16.86 -1.99
CA MET A 6 0.46 16.01 -1.92
C MET A 6 1.74 16.84 -1.79
N GLU A 7 1.84 17.95 -2.53
CA GLU A 7 2.97 18.90 -2.45
C GLU A 7 3.06 19.54 -1.06
N SER A 8 1.93 19.89 -0.44
CA SER A 8 1.92 20.44 0.92
C SER A 8 2.43 19.44 1.97
N VAL A 9 2.08 18.14 1.82
CA VAL A 9 2.62 17.08 2.69
C VAL A 9 4.13 16.96 2.52
N LEU A 10 4.61 16.91 1.28
CA LEU A 10 6.05 16.84 1.01
C LEU A 10 6.80 18.04 1.62
N THR A 11 6.32 19.26 1.37
CA THR A 11 6.93 20.47 1.94
C THR A 11 7.02 20.37 3.46
N TYR A 12 5.92 19.97 4.11
CA TYR A 12 5.89 19.82 5.57
C TYR A 12 6.89 18.76 6.07
N VAL A 13 7.02 17.64 5.35
CA VAL A 13 8.00 16.59 5.70
C VAL A 13 9.42 17.11 5.56
N LEU A 14 9.75 17.81 4.47
CA LEU A 14 11.09 18.37 4.25
C LEU A 14 11.50 19.42 5.29
N GLU A 15 10.52 20.10 5.89
CA GLU A 15 10.74 21.13 6.91
C GLU A 15 10.84 20.57 8.34
N HIS A 16 10.21 19.41 8.63
CA HIS A 16 10.01 18.94 10.00
C HIS A 16 10.57 17.55 10.30
N ALA A 17 10.78 16.71 9.27
CA ALA A 17 11.32 15.37 9.47
C ALA A 17 12.85 15.35 9.43
N GLU A 18 13.43 14.38 10.11
CA GLU A 18 14.86 14.11 10.07
C GLU A 18 15.22 13.37 8.77
N HIS A 19 16.18 13.93 8.02
CA HIS A 19 16.65 13.34 6.77
C HIS A 19 17.32 11.97 7.02
N LYS A 20 17.04 11.00 6.15
CA LYS A 20 17.47 9.59 6.26
C LYS A 20 16.98 8.88 7.53
N ASN A 21 15.89 9.33 8.09
CA ASN A 21 15.21 8.67 9.19
C ASN A 21 13.77 8.31 8.76
N PRO A 22 13.53 7.08 8.24
CA PRO A 22 12.21 6.67 7.76
C PRO A 22 11.11 6.83 8.81
N LYS A 23 11.41 6.50 10.07
CA LYS A 23 10.44 6.66 11.16
C LYS A 23 10.04 8.12 11.35
N SER A 24 11.00 9.03 11.36
CA SER A 24 10.73 10.47 11.47
C SER A 24 9.87 10.98 10.31
N VAL A 25 10.09 10.47 9.09
CA VAL A 25 9.27 10.83 7.91
C VAL A 25 7.82 10.35 8.10
N LEU A 26 7.60 9.10 8.52
CA LEU A 26 6.25 8.57 8.77
C LEU A 26 5.55 9.34 9.90
N ASP A 27 6.21 9.55 11.04
CA ASP A 27 5.65 10.29 12.19
C ASP A 27 5.28 11.74 11.77
N THR A 28 6.03 12.35 10.87
CA THR A 28 5.75 13.70 10.37
C THR A 28 4.55 13.72 9.42
N ILE A 29 4.40 12.71 8.55
CA ILE A 29 3.21 12.55 7.71
C ILE A 29 1.96 12.36 8.59
N ASP A 30 2.06 11.51 9.63
CA ASP A 30 0.97 11.27 10.59
C ASP A 30 0.59 12.57 11.32
N SER A 31 1.56 13.34 11.78
CA SER A 31 1.35 14.63 12.44
C SER A 31 0.64 15.64 11.53
N TYR A 32 1.06 15.72 10.25
CA TYR A 32 0.40 16.54 9.24
C TYR A 32 -1.07 16.12 9.05
N ALA A 33 -1.30 14.82 8.90
CA ALA A 33 -2.63 14.25 8.69
C ALA A 33 -3.56 14.47 9.89
N MET A 34 -3.06 14.26 11.11
CA MET A 34 -3.82 14.47 12.35
C MET A 34 -4.20 15.95 12.54
N ASN A 35 -3.27 16.87 12.33
CA ASN A 35 -3.52 18.32 12.42
C ASN A 35 -4.50 18.79 11.35
N GLY A 36 -4.53 18.13 10.19
CA GLY A 36 -5.45 18.41 9.09
C GLY A 36 -6.75 17.60 9.11
N SER A 37 -6.94 16.68 10.06
CA SER A 37 -8.06 15.73 10.06
C SER A 37 -9.45 16.39 10.15
N LEU A 38 -9.56 17.57 10.76
CA LEU A 38 -10.79 18.35 10.84
C LEU A 38 -11.12 19.09 9.54
N GLU A 39 -10.13 19.27 8.66
CA GLU A 39 -10.31 19.91 7.37
C GLU A 39 -10.35 18.84 6.27
N LEU A 40 -11.50 18.65 5.60
CA LEU A 40 -11.63 17.71 4.47
C LEU A 40 -10.55 17.90 3.39
N LYS A 41 -10.02 19.13 3.24
CA LYS A 41 -8.97 19.47 2.28
C LYS A 41 -7.60 18.89 2.65
N LYS A 42 -7.36 18.55 3.91
CA LYS A 42 -6.09 18.01 4.43
C LYS A 42 -6.16 16.53 4.80
N PHE A 43 -7.31 15.89 4.60
CA PHE A 43 -7.46 14.47 4.86
C PHE A 43 -6.60 13.63 3.91
N LEU A 44 -5.73 12.79 4.46
CA LEU A 44 -4.90 11.84 3.72
C LEU A 44 -5.51 10.44 3.81
N MET A 45 -5.57 9.75 2.68
CA MET A 45 -5.97 8.34 2.58
C MET A 45 -4.75 7.46 2.32
N ASN A 46 -3.79 7.50 3.21
CA ASN A 46 -2.68 6.55 3.26
C ASN A 46 -3.03 5.43 4.26
N VAL A 47 -2.25 4.36 4.28
CA VAL A 47 -2.53 3.20 5.17
C VAL A 47 -2.54 3.59 6.67
N GLY A 48 -1.82 4.65 7.06
CA GLY A 48 -1.74 5.17 8.42
C GLY A 48 -1.10 4.23 9.43
N PRO A 49 -0.98 4.66 10.70
CA PRO A 49 -0.23 3.91 11.71
C PRO A 49 -0.91 2.60 12.14
N GLU A 50 -2.25 2.55 12.25
CA GLU A 50 -2.97 1.37 12.74
C GLU A 50 -2.90 0.22 11.72
N LYS A 51 -3.37 0.44 10.49
CA LYS A 51 -3.31 -0.57 9.43
C LYS A 51 -1.89 -0.80 8.92
N GLY A 52 -1.03 0.23 8.99
CA GLY A 52 0.40 0.13 8.73
C GLY A 52 1.09 -0.85 9.69
N SER A 53 0.73 -0.86 10.98
CA SER A 53 1.23 -1.88 11.91
C SER A 53 0.81 -3.29 11.49
N MET A 54 -0.44 -3.47 11.03
CA MET A 54 -0.92 -4.77 10.53
C MET A 54 -0.15 -5.21 9.26
N LEU A 55 0.17 -4.26 8.37
CA LEU A 55 0.97 -4.53 7.18
C LEU A 55 2.40 -4.93 7.54
N LYS A 56 3.02 -4.22 8.47
CA LYS A 56 4.35 -4.55 9.00
C LYS A 56 4.36 -5.96 9.60
N ASP A 57 3.43 -6.27 10.52
CA ASP A 57 3.33 -7.58 11.15
C ASP A 57 3.15 -8.69 10.10
N CYS A 58 2.37 -8.42 9.06
CA CYS A 58 2.16 -9.35 7.96
C CYS A 58 3.45 -9.62 7.18
N ILE A 59 4.23 -8.59 6.86
CA ILE A 59 5.54 -8.70 6.18
C ILE A 59 6.50 -9.55 7.02
N GLU A 60 6.61 -9.23 8.32
CA GLU A 60 7.52 -9.93 9.25
C GLU A 60 7.11 -11.39 9.46
N MET A 61 5.81 -11.66 9.66
CA MET A 61 5.27 -13.01 9.88
C MET A 61 5.53 -13.92 8.68
N HIS A 62 5.32 -13.41 7.46
CA HIS A 62 5.51 -14.17 6.22
C HIS A 62 6.93 -14.08 5.66
N LYS A 63 7.82 -13.28 6.29
CA LYS A 63 9.20 -13.05 5.85
C LYS A 63 9.27 -12.61 4.39
N SER A 64 8.35 -11.70 4.02
CA SER A 64 8.20 -11.24 2.64
C SER A 64 9.40 -10.41 2.22
N LYS A 65 10.01 -10.74 1.08
CA LYS A 65 11.23 -10.14 0.54
C LYS A 65 10.99 -9.35 -0.73
N LYS A 66 10.16 -9.87 -1.61
CA LYS A 66 9.79 -9.23 -2.87
C LYS A 66 8.33 -8.81 -2.80
N ILE A 67 8.10 -7.51 -2.75
CA ILE A 67 6.78 -6.94 -2.52
C ILE A 67 6.34 -6.11 -3.73
N LEU A 68 5.06 -6.23 -4.07
CA LEU A 68 4.39 -5.37 -5.04
C LEU A 68 3.37 -4.49 -4.31
N GLU A 69 3.35 -3.21 -4.62
CA GLU A 69 2.35 -2.25 -4.18
C GLU A 69 1.57 -1.70 -5.38
N LEU A 70 0.25 -1.71 -5.28
CA LEU A 70 -0.66 -1.06 -6.22
C LEU A 70 -1.31 0.16 -5.55
N GLY A 71 -0.81 1.34 -5.90
CA GLY A 71 -1.16 2.63 -5.31
C GLY A 71 -0.04 3.21 -4.45
N SER A 72 0.69 4.21 -4.96
CA SER A 72 1.84 4.84 -4.28
C SER A 72 1.45 6.05 -3.45
N PHE A 73 0.48 6.82 -3.91
CA PHE A 73 0.04 8.09 -3.34
C PHE A 73 1.21 9.01 -2.94
N VAL A 74 1.40 9.29 -1.64
CA VAL A 74 2.53 10.10 -1.11
C VAL A 74 3.74 9.26 -0.68
N GLY A 75 3.69 7.94 -0.83
CA GLY A 75 4.79 7.02 -0.51
C GLY A 75 4.85 6.57 0.96
N TYR A 76 3.79 6.79 1.75
CA TYR A 76 3.76 6.36 3.16
C TYR A 76 3.97 4.84 3.30
N SER A 77 3.16 4.05 2.63
CA SER A 77 3.25 2.58 2.64
C SER A 77 4.56 2.09 2.02
N ALA A 78 5.05 2.74 0.96
CA ALA A 78 6.34 2.41 0.36
C ALA A 78 7.50 2.59 1.35
N ILE A 79 7.50 3.67 2.16
CA ILE A 79 8.49 3.88 3.23
C ILE A 79 8.33 2.81 4.31
N LEU A 80 7.10 2.54 4.77
CA LEU A 80 6.82 1.54 5.80
C LEU A 80 7.28 0.15 5.37
N ILE A 81 6.97 -0.26 4.15
CA ILE A 81 7.40 -1.55 3.58
C ILE A 81 8.93 -1.59 3.49
N ALA A 82 9.55 -0.58 2.87
CA ALA A 82 10.99 -0.55 2.64
C ALA A 82 11.83 -0.53 3.93
N MET A 83 11.32 0.11 5.01
CA MET A 83 11.99 0.06 6.32
C MET A 83 11.79 -1.27 7.06
N THR A 84 10.79 -2.07 6.67
CA THR A 84 10.47 -3.35 7.31
C THR A 84 11.23 -4.52 6.67
N ILE A 85 11.42 -4.49 5.35
CA ILE A 85 12.14 -5.54 4.61
C ILE A 85 13.67 -5.43 4.78
N GLY A 86 14.39 -6.54 4.53
CA GLY A 86 15.84 -6.61 4.60
C GLY A 86 16.58 -5.71 3.58
N GLU A 87 17.92 -5.63 3.70
CA GLU A 87 18.73 -4.74 2.84
C GLU A 87 18.71 -5.13 1.36
N ASP A 88 18.65 -6.43 1.05
CA ASP A 88 18.64 -6.97 -0.31
C ASP A 88 17.22 -7.19 -0.86
N ASP A 89 16.19 -6.91 -0.04
CA ASP A 89 14.79 -7.10 -0.40
C ASP A 89 14.25 -5.89 -1.16
N THR A 90 13.18 -6.08 -1.95
CA THR A 90 12.73 -5.07 -2.90
C THR A 90 11.23 -4.82 -2.88
N LEU A 91 10.86 -3.56 -3.12
CA LEU A 91 9.50 -3.11 -3.37
C LEU A 91 9.38 -2.54 -4.79
N ILE A 92 8.38 -3.01 -5.54
CA ILE A 92 7.91 -2.33 -6.75
C ILE A 92 6.58 -1.67 -6.41
N SER A 93 6.47 -0.34 -6.62
CA SER A 93 5.25 0.43 -6.39
C SER A 93 4.73 1.01 -7.69
N ILE A 94 3.44 0.78 -8.00
CA ILE A 94 2.81 1.16 -9.28
C ILE A 94 1.68 2.14 -9.02
N ASP A 95 1.74 3.30 -9.68
CA ASP A 95 0.66 4.30 -9.63
C ASP A 95 0.52 4.99 -10.99
N PRO A 96 -0.69 5.23 -11.50
CA PRO A 96 -0.89 5.93 -12.76
C PRO A 96 -0.70 7.46 -12.67
N ASP A 97 -0.80 8.04 -11.47
CA ASP A 97 -0.67 9.49 -11.30
C ASP A 97 0.81 9.91 -11.26
N PRO A 98 1.27 10.73 -12.23
CA PRO A 98 2.64 11.22 -12.25
C PRO A 98 3.02 12.05 -11.01
N ASN A 99 2.05 12.71 -10.36
CA ASN A 99 2.33 13.46 -9.14
C ASN A 99 2.51 12.54 -7.94
N SER A 100 1.72 11.46 -7.82
CA SER A 100 1.94 10.43 -6.81
C SER A 100 3.35 9.86 -6.95
N ILE A 101 3.76 9.45 -8.14
CA ILE A 101 5.11 8.91 -8.39
C ILE A 101 6.20 9.93 -8.03
N LYS A 102 6.06 11.18 -8.49
CA LYS A 102 7.03 12.25 -8.18
C LYS A 102 7.17 12.46 -6.67
N ILE A 103 6.07 12.61 -5.96
CA ILE A 103 6.07 12.88 -4.51
C ILE A 103 6.56 11.67 -3.73
N ALA A 104 6.06 10.47 -4.04
CA ALA A 104 6.49 9.24 -3.38
C ALA A 104 7.99 8.98 -3.56
N THR A 105 8.54 9.23 -4.76
CA THR A 105 9.98 9.11 -5.02
C THR A 105 10.78 10.06 -4.12
N GLN A 106 10.36 11.33 -4.00
CA GLN A 106 11.03 12.31 -3.15
C GLN A 106 10.93 11.97 -1.66
N MET A 107 9.78 11.46 -1.21
CA MET A 107 9.58 11.01 0.17
C MET A 107 10.49 9.82 0.53
N VAL A 108 10.54 8.81 -0.35
CA VAL A 108 11.39 7.62 -0.18
C VAL A 108 12.87 7.98 -0.22
N ASP A 109 13.26 8.90 -1.12
CA ASP A 109 14.64 9.42 -1.19
C ASP A 109 15.03 10.16 0.10
N TYR A 110 14.17 11.06 0.57
CA TYR A 110 14.38 11.80 1.81
C TYR A 110 14.46 10.87 3.03
N ALA A 111 13.68 9.77 3.02
CA ALA A 111 13.75 8.72 4.04
C ALA A 111 15.03 7.86 3.95
N GLY A 112 15.82 7.96 2.86
CA GLY A 112 17.06 7.19 2.66
C GLY A 112 16.83 5.74 2.21
N LEU A 113 15.71 5.45 1.51
CA LEU A 113 15.29 4.09 1.15
C LEU A 113 15.25 3.85 -0.38
N SER A 114 15.83 4.74 -1.18
CA SER A 114 15.75 4.67 -2.66
C SER A 114 16.35 3.40 -3.25
N ASN A 115 17.28 2.75 -2.55
CA ASN A 115 17.89 1.50 -2.99
C ASN A 115 16.94 0.29 -2.93
N LYS A 116 15.84 0.36 -2.15
CA LYS A 116 14.89 -0.74 -1.96
C LYS A 116 13.60 -0.58 -2.77
N VAL A 117 13.30 0.63 -3.27
CA VAL A 117 12.01 0.94 -3.90
C VAL A 117 12.17 1.32 -5.35
N SER A 118 11.41 0.66 -6.22
CA SER A 118 11.28 1.01 -7.63
C SER A 118 9.86 1.47 -7.93
N PHE A 119 9.70 2.68 -8.46
CA PHE A 119 8.41 3.22 -8.86
C PHE A 119 8.15 3.04 -10.35
N ILE A 120 6.91 2.64 -10.71
CA ILE A 120 6.46 2.53 -12.10
C ILE A 120 5.23 3.41 -12.29
N GLN A 121 5.38 4.46 -13.11
CA GLN A 121 4.26 5.31 -13.50
C GLN A 121 3.43 4.61 -14.57
N SER A 122 2.38 3.91 -14.18
CA SER A 122 1.46 3.22 -15.10
C SER A 122 0.19 2.79 -14.38
N LYS A 123 -0.86 2.48 -15.16
CA LYS A 123 -1.94 1.63 -14.64
C LYS A 123 -1.41 0.20 -14.46
N ALA A 124 -1.84 -0.47 -13.39
CA ALA A 124 -1.43 -1.84 -13.07
C ALA A 124 -1.66 -2.79 -14.26
N GLU A 125 -2.84 -2.73 -14.90
CA GLU A 125 -3.22 -3.54 -16.05
C GLU A 125 -2.26 -3.46 -17.25
N ASN A 126 -1.50 -2.37 -17.40
CA ASN A 126 -0.57 -2.18 -18.52
C ASN A 126 0.83 -2.75 -18.27
N VAL A 127 1.17 -3.05 -17.02
CA VAL A 127 2.53 -3.47 -16.63
C VAL A 127 2.60 -4.82 -15.94
N ILE A 128 1.51 -5.34 -15.38
CA ILE A 128 1.48 -6.63 -14.67
C ILE A 128 2.11 -7.74 -15.55
N ASN A 129 1.74 -7.84 -16.82
CA ASN A 129 2.28 -8.85 -17.74
C ASN A 129 3.76 -8.63 -18.15
N LYS A 130 4.39 -7.54 -17.69
CA LYS A 130 5.80 -7.22 -17.96
C LYS A 130 6.69 -7.45 -16.74
N LEU A 131 6.07 -7.77 -15.60
CA LEU A 131 6.79 -8.15 -14.38
C LEU A 131 7.24 -9.60 -14.52
N ASP A 132 8.47 -9.87 -14.17
CA ASP A 132 9.19 -11.11 -14.54
C ASP A 132 9.31 -12.15 -13.43
N SER A 133 8.77 -11.88 -12.24
CA SER A 133 8.81 -12.84 -11.14
C SER A 133 7.66 -12.66 -10.14
N HIS A 134 7.30 -13.74 -9.45
CA HIS A 134 6.28 -13.71 -8.40
C HIS A 134 6.68 -12.84 -7.20
N PHE A 135 5.69 -12.47 -6.41
CA PHE A 135 5.84 -11.69 -5.19
C PHE A 135 5.48 -12.51 -3.95
N ASP A 136 6.15 -12.21 -2.84
CA ASP A 136 5.83 -12.82 -1.55
C ASP A 136 4.59 -12.15 -0.93
N LEU A 137 4.48 -10.81 -1.11
CA LEU A 137 3.34 -10.03 -0.67
C LEU A 137 2.94 -9.02 -1.74
N ILE A 138 1.63 -8.85 -1.92
CA ILE A 138 1.06 -7.84 -2.79
C ILE A 138 0.14 -6.95 -1.95
N PHE A 139 0.51 -5.67 -1.80
CA PHE A 139 -0.28 -4.65 -1.13
C PHE A 139 -1.17 -3.95 -2.16
N ILE A 140 -2.49 -3.99 -1.95
CA ILE A 140 -3.48 -3.42 -2.86
C ILE A 140 -4.19 -2.26 -2.17
N ASP A 141 -3.88 -1.02 -2.59
CA ASP A 141 -4.49 0.21 -2.08
C ASP A 141 -4.73 1.27 -3.17
N HIS A 142 -5.24 0.86 -4.31
CA HIS A 142 -5.60 1.76 -5.40
C HIS A 142 -7.13 1.86 -5.58
N ALA A 143 -7.63 2.09 -6.79
CA ALA A 143 -9.06 2.20 -7.07
C ALA A 143 -9.80 0.89 -6.78
N LYS A 144 -10.74 0.89 -5.83
CA LYS A 144 -11.40 -0.32 -5.29
C LYS A 144 -12.05 -1.22 -6.35
N LYS A 145 -12.63 -0.61 -7.41
CA LYS A 145 -13.17 -1.35 -8.57
C LYS A 145 -12.12 -2.14 -9.36
N ARG A 146 -10.83 -1.89 -9.10
CA ARG A 146 -9.70 -2.58 -9.77
C ARG A 146 -9.13 -3.73 -8.95
N TYR A 147 -9.49 -3.89 -7.69
CA TYR A 147 -8.92 -4.92 -6.80
C TYR A 147 -9.04 -6.31 -7.40
N LEU A 148 -10.26 -6.75 -7.73
CA LEU A 148 -10.46 -8.06 -8.34
C LEU A 148 -9.88 -8.17 -9.76
N PRO A 149 -10.15 -7.24 -10.70
CA PRO A 149 -9.55 -7.32 -12.03
C PRO A 149 -8.04 -7.41 -12.04
N ASP A 150 -7.36 -6.61 -11.20
CA ASP A 150 -5.89 -6.61 -11.16
C ASP A 150 -5.34 -7.83 -10.42
N LEU A 151 -6.03 -8.35 -9.40
CA LEU A 151 -5.67 -9.62 -8.76
C LEU A 151 -5.76 -10.79 -9.76
N ILE A 152 -6.82 -10.87 -10.56
CA ILE A 152 -6.96 -11.90 -11.61
C ILE A 152 -5.82 -11.79 -12.64
N LEU A 153 -5.46 -10.58 -13.05
CA LEU A 153 -4.33 -10.38 -13.97
C LEU A 153 -3.00 -10.85 -13.36
N LEU A 154 -2.77 -10.57 -12.07
CA LEU A 154 -1.58 -11.03 -11.35
C LEU A 154 -1.53 -12.56 -11.27
N GLU A 155 -2.67 -13.21 -11.03
CA GLU A 155 -2.79 -14.67 -11.03
C GLU A 155 -2.49 -15.27 -12.43
N GLN A 156 -3.10 -14.70 -13.46
CA GLN A 156 -2.92 -15.13 -14.85
C GLN A 156 -1.48 -14.94 -15.35
N ALA A 157 -0.81 -13.88 -14.89
CA ALA A 157 0.59 -13.61 -15.19
C ALA A 157 1.57 -14.51 -14.39
N GLY A 158 1.04 -15.36 -13.47
CA GLY A 158 1.88 -16.22 -12.63
C GLY A 158 2.68 -15.49 -11.56
N LEU A 159 2.26 -14.26 -11.21
CA LEU A 159 2.91 -13.44 -10.19
C LEU A 159 2.41 -13.76 -8.78
N VAL A 160 1.28 -14.46 -8.66
CA VAL A 160 0.71 -14.99 -7.42
C VAL A 160 0.95 -16.49 -7.40
N LYS A 161 1.70 -16.98 -6.42
CA LYS A 161 2.04 -18.40 -6.23
C LYS A 161 1.60 -18.86 -4.84
N LYS A 162 1.59 -20.15 -4.62
CA LYS A 162 1.40 -20.70 -3.26
C LYS A 162 2.35 -20.02 -2.27
N GLY A 163 1.81 -19.44 -1.22
CA GLY A 163 2.51 -18.66 -0.20
C GLY A 163 2.42 -17.15 -0.40
N THR A 164 2.09 -16.64 -1.60
CA THR A 164 1.87 -15.20 -1.81
C THR A 164 0.73 -14.69 -0.92
N VAL A 165 0.99 -13.60 -0.22
CA VAL A 165 0.00 -12.89 0.59
C VAL A 165 -0.53 -11.68 -0.13
N ILE A 166 -1.84 -11.52 -0.19
CA ILE A 166 -2.54 -10.34 -0.68
C ILE A 166 -3.02 -9.56 0.54
N PHE A 167 -2.56 -8.33 0.70
CA PHE A 167 -3.02 -7.41 1.72
C PHE A 167 -3.81 -6.28 1.05
N ALA A 168 -5.13 -6.25 1.24
CA ALA A 168 -6.03 -5.28 0.62
C ALA A 168 -6.56 -4.29 1.66
N ASP A 169 -6.31 -2.99 1.42
CA ASP A 169 -6.72 -1.91 2.32
C ASP A 169 -8.11 -1.34 2.00
N ASN A 170 -8.72 -0.67 2.98
CA ASN A 170 -10.03 0.00 2.96
C ASN A 170 -11.20 -0.90 2.52
N VAL A 171 -11.12 -2.17 2.77
CA VAL A 171 -12.17 -3.11 2.36
C VAL A 171 -13.42 -3.00 3.24
N GLY A 172 -13.30 -2.51 4.48
CA GLY A 172 -14.44 -2.28 5.38
C GLY A 172 -15.30 -1.10 4.92
N LEU A 173 -14.66 0.02 4.59
CA LEU A 173 -15.31 1.24 4.10
C LEU A 173 -16.05 1.01 2.76
N PHE A 174 -15.51 0.18 1.89
CA PHE A 174 -16.03 -0.08 0.54
C PHE A 174 -16.68 -1.47 0.38
N LYS A 175 -17.02 -2.15 1.48
CA LYS A 175 -17.50 -3.55 1.49
C LYS A 175 -18.62 -3.85 0.49
N ASP A 176 -19.58 -2.94 0.35
CA ASP A 176 -20.76 -3.13 -0.49
C ASP A 176 -20.44 -3.07 -2.00
N THR A 177 -19.30 -2.50 -2.35
CA THR A 177 -18.82 -2.40 -3.76
C THR A 177 -17.75 -3.44 -4.11
N MET A 178 -17.35 -4.28 -3.15
CA MET A 178 -16.26 -5.24 -3.29
C MET A 178 -16.70 -6.70 -3.12
N THR A 179 -17.99 -6.98 -3.28
CA THR A 179 -18.59 -8.32 -3.09
C THR A 179 -17.89 -9.40 -3.93
N ASP A 180 -17.58 -9.12 -5.18
CA ASP A 180 -16.93 -10.08 -6.07
C ASP A 180 -15.47 -10.34 -5.67
N TYR A 181 -14.76 -9.32 -5.19
CA TYR A 181 -13.42 -9.48 -4.62
C TYR A 181 -13.46 -10.41 -3.38
N PHE A 182 -14.37 -10.16 -2.44
CA PHE A 182 -14.53 -11.02 -1.27
C PHE A 182 -14.91 -12.45 -1.64
N LYS A 183 -15.83 -12.63 -2.58
CA LYS A 183 -16.18 -13.96 -3.07
C LYS A 183 -14.96 -14.67 -3.64
N HIS A 184 -14.15 -13.99 -4.45
CA HIS A 184 -12.95 -14.57 -5.04
C HIS A 184 -11.94 -15.03 -3.99
N VAL A 185 -11.64 -14.22 -2.97
CA VAL A 185 -10.61 -14.56 -1.98
C VAL A 185 -11.11 -15.40 -0.80
N ARG A 186 -12.42 -15.36 -0.47
CA ARG A 186 -12.97 -16.08 0.68
C ARG A 186 -13.62 -17.41 0.34
N GLU A 187 -14.23 -17.54 -0.86
CA GLU A 187 -15.00 -18.73 -1.23
C GLU A 187 -14.22 -19.64 -2.20
N SER A 188 -13.13 -19.17 -2.79
CA SER A 188 -12.32 -20.00 -3.69
C SER A 188 -11.47 -21.00 -2.89
N ALA A 189 -11.24 -22.19 -3.48
CA ALA A 189 -10.36 -23.20 -2.88
C ALA A 189 -8.86 -22.81 -2.94
N TYR A 190 -8.54 -21.63 -3.48
CA TYR A 190 -7.17 -21.18 -3.70
C TYR A 190 -6.62 -20.26 -2.63
N TYR A 191 -7.49 -19.68 -1.78
CA TYR A 191 -7.09 -18.76 -0.74
C TYR A 191 -7.59 -19.18 0.64
N THR A 192 -6.85 -18.78 1.65
CA THR A 192 -7.35 -18.63 3.01
C THR A 192 -7.31 -17.14 3.35
N SER A 193 -8.42 -16.61 3.86
CA SER A 193 -8.60 -15.18 4.08
C SER A 193 -9.01 -14.86 5.50
N SER A 194 -8.57 -13.71 5.98
CA SER A 194 -8.99 -13.14 7.26
C SER A 194 -9.23 -11.63 7.12
N ASN A 195 -10.37 -11.18 7.65
CA ASN A 195 -10.68 -9.76 7.75
C ASN A 195 -10.23 -9.23 9.11
N LYS A 196 -9.51 -8.11 9.11
CA LYS A 196 -9.08 -7.41 10.33
C LYS A 196 -9.74 -6.04 10.37
N GLY A 197 -10.63 -5.87 11.36
CA GLY A 197 -11.29 -4.59 11.62
C GLY A 197 -10.30 -3.54 12.09
N SER A 198 -10.53 -2.30 11.68
CA SER A 198 -9.76 -1.11 12.00
C SER A 198 -10.64 0.12 11.86
N ASN A 199 -10.05 1.29 11.96
CA ASN A 199 -10.70 2.55 11.63
C ASN A 199 -10.08 3.18 10.37
N LEU A 200 -10.84 4.05 9.72
CA LEU A 200 -10.31 4.88 8.64
C LEU A 200 -9.22 5.79 9.23
N GLU A 201 -8.11 5.91 8.51
CA GLU A 201 -6.92 6.62 8.95
C GLU A 201 -7.26 8.01 9.46
N TYR A 202 -6.74 8.35 10.64
CA TYR A 202 -6.95 9.64 11.34
C TYR A 202 -8.42 9.99 11.58
N ARG A 203 -9.34 9.00 11.47
CA ARG A 203 -10.79 9.13 11.61
C ARG A 203 -11.36 7.98 12.44
N GLY A 204 -10.99 7.90 13.72
CA GLY A 204 -11.32 6.79 14.62
C GLY A 204 -12.80 6.50 14.85
N ASN A 205 -13.70 7.30 14.28
CA ASN A 205 -15.16 7.10 14.33
C ASN A 205 -15.75 6.46 13.04
N ILE A 206 -14.92 6.18 12.04
CA ILE A 206 -15.37 5.57 10.78
C ILE A 206 -14.73 4.18 10.69
N TYR A 207 -15.58 3.16 10.73
CA TYR A 207 -15.13 1.76 10.59
C TYR A 207 -14.52 1.51 9.23
N ASP A 208 -13.41 0.80 9.25
CA ASP A 208 -12.73 0.26 8.08
C ASP A 208 -12.16 -1.12 8.39
N ALA A 209 -11.52 -1.75 7.43
CA ALA A 209 -10.87 -3.05 7.59
C ALA A 209 -9.84 -3.31 6.50
N VAL A 210 -8.94 -4.25 6.77
CA VAL A 210 -8.08 -4.87 5.77
C VAL A 210 -8.49 -6.33 5.55
N GLU A 211 -8.30 -6.82 4.33
CA GLU A 211 -8.44 -8.24 3.99
C GLU A 211 -7.06 -8.83 3.71
N ILE A 212 -6.69 -9.85 4.47
CA ILE A 212 -5.42 -10.56 4.30
C ILE A 212 -5.72 -11.94 3.76
N SER A 213 -5.27 -12.23 2.55
CA SER A 213 -5.56 -13.47 1.82
C SER A 213 -4.26 -14.14 1.39
N MET A 214 -4.02 -15.35 1.85
CA MET A 214 -2.84 -16.13 1.44
C MET A 214 -3.21 -17.17 0.39
N ARG A 215 -2.46 -17.20 -0.71
CA ARG A 215 -2.59 -18.23 -1.74
C ARG A 215 -2.12 -19.59 -1.19
N ILE A 216 -2.97 -20.59 -1.17
CA ILE A 216 -2.68 -21.93 -0.59
C ILE A 216 -2.46 -23.03 -1.63
N LYS A 217 -2.74 -22.73 -2.91
CA LYS A 217 -2.55 -23.64 -4.06
C LYS A 217 -2.05 -22.85 -5.27
N ASP A 218 -1.25 -23.48 -6.11
CA ASP A 218 -0.85 -22.99 -7.43
C ASP A 218 -1.97 -23.15 -8.46
#